data_b09a7939ad9d9ca5655cfadaa410ebcf
#
_entry.id   b09a7939ad9d9ca5655cfadaa410ebcf
#
_cell.length_a   1.000
_cell.length_b   1.000
_cell.length_c   1.000
_cell.angle_alpha   90.00
_cell.angle_beta   90.00
_cell.angle_gamma   90.00
#
_symmetry.space_group_name_H-M   'P 1'
#
loop_
_entity.id
_entity.type
_entity.pdbx_description
1 polymer ?
#
loop_
_entity_poly.entity_id
_entity_poly.type
_entity_poly.pdbx_seq_one_letter_code
_entity_poly.pdbx_strand_id
1 'polypeptide(L)'
;APEKTESRRRETDKAEEKTETKEDTKQEEEKTEVRLVSVSDISKYITVGEYKGLKLNNIVEPVSDPEVDTEIEFRLQDKAEEVKGGTAQSGDQVRVSFTGTIDGKSFEGGSEEDYDLVIGEGAVADGFDEGIVGMKAGETKELNLTFPEDYYDSELAGKSAVYQVTVQSIRRTPELTDEWVAANTDSKTVAEYRAAVQKELEDGVNEAAENQLYADAWNQVFESSEIIEYPEEDIDTAIEAYKELNGEYIEQAQMDMSEFLKITGNYRRRI
;
A
#
# COMPACT_ATOMS: atom_id res chain seq x y z
N ALA A 1 44.54 -35.86 45.89
CA ALA A 1 43.14 -35.91 45.53
C ALA A 1 42.35 -34.90 46.33
N PRO A 2 41.64 -33.94 45.78
CA PRO A 2 40.23 -34.03 45.56
C PRO A 2 39.81 -33.36 44.22
N GLU A 3 39.12 -34.08 43.41
CA GLU A 3 38.36 -33.52 42.29
C GLU A 3 37.09 -34.34 42.19
N LYS A 4 35.95 -33.74 42.52
CA LYS A 4 34.60 -34.14 42.10
C LYS A 4 33.55 -33.42 42.95
N THR A 5 33.31 -32.14 42.66
CA THR A 5 32.05 -31.49 43.13
C THR A 5 31.82 -30.19 42.38
N GLU A 6 31.81 -30.20 41.03
CA GLU A 6 31.47 -28.97 40.26
C GLU A 6 30.68 -29.25 38.98
N SER A 7 30.01 -30.38 38.87
CA SER A 7 29.25 -30.74 37.65
C SER A 7 27.75 -30.97 37.89
N ARG A 8 27.18 -30.44 38.97
CA ARG A 8 25.75 -30.65 39.26
C ARG A 8 24.95 -29.39 39.51
N ARG A 9 25.46 -28.21 39.15
CA ARG A 9 24.77 -26.91 39.34
C ARG A 9 24.47 -26.14 38.07
N ARG A 10 24.60 -26.75 36.89
CA ARG A 10 24.31 -26.11 35.60
C ARG A 10 23.16 -26.74 34.79
N GLU A 11 22.45 -27.70 35.33
CA GLU A 11 21.32 -28.34 34.65
C GLU A 11 19.94 -27.96 35.19
N THR A 12 19.85 -27.15 36.24
CA THR A 12 18.56 -26.70 36.79
C THR A 12 18.11 -25.32 36.30
N ASP A 13 19.00 -24.50 35.70
CA ASP A 13 18.64 -23.14 35.22
C ASP A 13 18.20 -23.08 33.75
N LYS A 14 18.02 -24.22 33.09
CA LYS A 14 17.61 -24.27 31.67
C LYS A 14 16.19 -24.82 31.45
N ALA A 15 15.49 -25.12 32.53
CA ALA A 15 14.14 -25.69 32.50
C ALA A 15 13.03 -24.69 32.85
N GLU A 16 13.37 -23.52 33.42
CA GLU A 16 12.37 -22.50 33.81
C GLU A 16 12.14 -21.38 32.79
N GLU A 17 12.97 -21.25 31.74
CA GLU A 17 12.85 -20.19 30.72
C GLU A 17 12.03 -20.59 29.47
N LYS A 18 11.34 -21.71 29.52
CA LYS A 18 10.52 -22.23 28.42
C LYS A 18 9.02 -22.32 28.68
N THR A 19 8.56 -21.83 29.83
CA THR A 19 7.14 -21.93 30.20
C THR A 19 6.41 -20.61 30.24
N GLU A 20 7.08 -19.46 30.14
CA GLU A 20 6.42 -18.12 30.13
C GLU A 20 6.09 -17.55 28.78
N THR A 21 6.46 -18.19 27.66
CA THR A 21 6.20 -17.67 26.30
C THR A 21 5.04 -18.36 25.60
N LYS A 22 4.17 -19.05 26.30
CA LYS A 22 2.98 -19.72 25.73
C LYS A 22 1.64 -19.29 26.31
N GLU A 23 1.61 -18.37 27.26
CA GLU A 23 0.36 -17.84 27.82
C GLU A 23 -0.04 -16.46 27.26
N ASP A 24 0.86 -15.72 26.65
CA ASP A 24 0.56 -14.38 26.09
C ASP A 24 -0.01 -14.39 24.65
N THR A 25 -0.16 -15.57 24.02
CA THR A 25 -0.68 -15.66 22.65
C THR A 25 -2.11 -16.18 22.57
N LYS A 26 -2.83 -16.18 23.66
CA LYS A 26 -4.21 -16.71 23.73
C LYS A 26 -5.28 -15.71 24.18
N GLN A 27 -4.94 -14.44 24.30
CA GLN A 27 -5.87 -13.38 24.73
C GLN A 27 -6.23 -12.36 23.63
N GLU A 28 -5.87 -12.58 22.38
CA GLU A 28 -6.15 -11.63 21.27
C GLU A 28 -7.23 -12.08 20.29
N GLU A 29 -7.98 -13.16 20.55
CA GLU A 29 -9.03 -13.65 19.63
C GLU A 29 -10.44 -13.75 20.24
N GLU A 30 -10.75 -13.06 21.32
CA GLU A 30 -12.15 -12.76 21.66
C GLU A 30 -12.49 -11.31 21.26
N LYS A 31 -12.44 -10.99 19.96
CA LYS A 31 -13.31 -9.96 19.43
C LYS A 31 -14.73 -10.52 19.53
N THR A 32 -15.43 -10.17 20.59
CA THR A 32 -16.87 -10.36 20.74
C THR A 32 -17.50 -9.88 19.43
N GLU A 33 -18.05 -10.81 18.63
CA GLU A 33 -18.93 -10.44 17.53
C GLU A 33 -20.05 -9.57 18.12
N VAL A 34 -20.00 -8.28 17.84
CA VAL A 34 -21.06 -7.36 18.26
C VAL A 34 -22.31 -7.81 17.51
N ARG A 35 -23.22 -8.46 18.24
CA ARG A 35 -24.49 -8.89 17.66
C ARG A 35 -25.35 -7.65 17.48
N LEU A 36 -25.35 -7.09 16.28
CA LEU A 36 -26.07 -5.88 15.92
C LEU A 36 -27.61 -6.05 15.92
N VAL A 37 -28.11 -7.27 16.08
CA VAL A 37 -29.56 -7.58 16.08
C VAL A 37 -29.88 -8.44 17.28
N SER A 38 -30.69 -7.93 18.19
CA SER A 38 -31.11 -8.61 19.42
C SER A 38 -32.38 -9.44 19.26
N VAL A 39 -33.19 -9.14 18.23
CA VAL A 39 -34.47 -9.80 18.01
C VAL A 39 -34.33 -11.26 17.61
N SER A 40 -35.14 -12.11 18.20
CA SER A 40 -35.13 -13.57 17.94
C SER A 40 -35.85 -13.97 16.65
N ASP A 41 -36.79 -13.14 16.16
CA ASP A 41 -37.59 -13.37 14.96
C ASP A 41 -37.51 -12.16 14.04
N ILE A 42 -36.57 -12.20 13.12
CA ILE A 42 -36.29 -11.09 12.17
C ILE A 42 -37.39 -11.01 11.08
N SER A 43 -38.20 -12.04 10.88
CA SER A 43 -39.22 -12.05 9.82
C SER A 43 -40.33 -11.01 9.99
N LYS A 44 -40.45 -10.42 11.19
CA LYS A 44 -41.39 -9.34 11.46
C LYS A 44 -40.87 -7.98 10.92
N TYR A 45 -39.57 -7.86 10.74
CA TYR A 45 -38.88 -6.62 10.43
C TYR A 45 -38.42 -6.55 8.99
N ILE A 46 -38.25 -7.71 8.35
CA ILE A 46 -37.79 -7.79 6.95
C ILE A 46 -38.48 -8.95 6.21
N THR A 47 -38.90 -8.66 5.01
CA THR A 47 -39.27 -9.71 4.02
C THR A 47 -38.01 -9.89 3.14
N VAL A 48 -37.36 -11.04 3.28
CA VAL A 48 -36.16 -11.37 2.49
C VAL A 48 -36.56 -11.60 1.04
N GLY A 49 -35.87 -10.95 0.11
CA GLY A 49 -36.06 -11.10 -1.32
C GLY A 49 -35.61 -12.45 -1.87
N GLU A 50 -35.59 -12.57 -3.19
CA GLU A 50 -35.13 -13.81 -3.85
C GLU A 50 -33.62 -13.98 -3.58
N TYR A 51 -33.24 -15.05 -2.86
CA TYR A 51 -31.86 -15.40 -2.54
C TYR A 51 -31.39 -16.71 -3.20
N LYS A 52 -32.27 -17.33 -4.03
CA LYS A 52 -31.95 -18.55 -4.79
C LYS A 52 -32.06 -18.28 -6.28
N GLY A 53 -31.12 -18.84 -7.05
CA GLY A 53 -31.15 -18.70 -8.49
C GLY A 53 -30.68 -17.30 -8.97
N LEU A 54 -29.94 -16.59 -8.15
CA LEU A 54 -29.32 -15.31 -8.52
C LEU A 54 -28.46 -15.47 -9.77
N LYS A 55 -28.52 -14.49 -10.67
CA LYS A 55 -27.66 -14.45 -11.85
C LYS A 55 -26.49 -13.54 -11.55
N LEU A 56 -25.34 -14.13 -11.33
CA LEU A 56 -24.10 -13.43 -11.04
C LEU A 56 -23.14 -13.62 -12.21
N ASN A 57 -22.40 -12.61 -12.54
CA ASN A 57 -21.36 -12.66 -13.55
C ASN A 57 -20.00 -12.65 -12.84
N ASN A 58 -19.26 -13.75 -12.95
CA ASN A 58 -17.87 -13.80 -12.54
C ASN A 58 -17.00 -13.52 -13.75
N ILE A 59 -16.43 -12.32 -13.84
CA ILE A 59 -15.47 -11.94 -14.88
C ILE A 59 -14.10 -11.90 -14.20
N VAL A 60 -13.27 -12.88 -14.53
CA VAL A 60 -11.86 -12.92 -14.10
C VAL A 60 -11.02 -12.66 -15.35
N GLU A 61 -10.34 -11.52 -15.38
CA GLU A 61 -9.37 -11.24 -16.44
C GLU A 61 -8.07 -12.00 -16.13
N PRO A 62 -7.48 -12.71 -17.12
CA PRO A 62 -6.24 -13.41 -16.90
C PRO A 62 -5.09 -12.42 -16.70
N VAL A 63 -4.20 -12.71 -15.74
CA VAL A 63 -2.98 -11.94 -15.53
C VAL A 63 -2.08 -12.06 -16.76
N SER A 64 -1.64 -10.94 -17.27
CA SER A 64 -0.77 -10.85 -18.46
C SER A 64 0.71 -10.83 -18.08
N ASP A 65 1.58 -11.23 -19.03
CA ASP A 65 3.05 -11.15 -18.85
C ASP A 65 3.54 -9.74 -18.46
N PRO A 66 3.04 -8.64 -19.06
CA PRO A 66 3.43 -7.29 -18.64
C PRO A 66 3.07 -6.94 -17.18
N GLU A 67 1.95 -7.45 -16.66
CA GLU A 67 1.58 -7.23 -15.25
C GLU A 67 2.54 -7.96 -14.32
N VAL A 68 2.95 -9.18 -14.68
CA VAL A 68 3.98 -9.93 -13.96
C VAL A 68 5.32 -9.20 -14.00
N ASP A 69 5.70 -8.64 -15.15
CA ASP A 69 6.94 -7.87 -15.29
C ASP A 69 6.92 -6.62 -14.41
N THR A 70 5.83 -5.87 -14.43
CA THR A 70 5.64 -4.67 -13.61
C THR A 70 5.72 -4.98 -12.11
N GLU A 71 5.07 -6.05 -11.66
CA GLU A 71 5.11 -6.46 -10.26
C GLU A 71 6.54 -6.88 -9.83
N ILE A 72 7.25 -7.61 -10.68
CA ILE A 72 8.64 -8.00 -10.41
C ILE A 72 9.54 -6.75 -10.34
N GLU A 73 9.38 -5.81 -11.26
CA GLU A 73 10.14 -4.56 -11.26
C GLU A 73 9.89 -3.76 -9.98
N PHE A 74 8.64 -3.65 -9.55
CA PHE A 74 8.29 -3.02 -8.28
C PHE A 74 8.97 -3.69 -7.08
N ARG A 75 8.94 -5.03 -7.02
CA ARG A 75 9.61 -5.80 -5.95
C ARG A 75 11.13 -5.64 -5.96
N LEU A 76 11.72 -5.52 -7.15
CA LEU A 76 13.16 -5.25 -7.28
C LEU A 76 13.51 -3.84 -6.84
N GLN A 77 12.69 -2.83 -7.18
CA GLN A 77 12.87 -1.44 -6.74
C GLN A 77 12.86 -1.31 -5.21
N ASP A 78 11.97 -2.05 -4.53
CA ASP A 78 11.94 -2.11 -3.05
C ASP A 78 13.25 -2.67 -2.46
N LYS A 79 13.95 -3.52 -3.20
CA LYS A 79 15.23 -4.12 -2.81
C LYS A 79 16.46 -3.35 -3.30
N ALA A 80 16.26 -2.11 -3.80
CA ALA A 80 17.37 -1.29 -4.24
C ALA A 80 18.39 -1.04 -3.11
N GLU A 81 19.68 -1.20 -3.43
CA GLU A 81 20.79 -1.07 -2.49
C GLU A 81 21.55 0.25 -2.68
N GLU A 82 22.08 0.77 -1.58
CA GLU A 82 22.89 2.00 -1.61
C GLU A 82 24.17 1.85 -2.44
N VAL A 83 24.36 2.75 -3.41
CA VAL A 83 25.56 2.79 -4.26
C VAL A 83 26.68 3.55 -3.55
N LYS A 84 27.62 2.83 -2.95
CA LYS A 84 28.77 3.41 -2.25
C LYS A 84 29.91 3.75 -3.22
N GLY A 85 30.18 5.06 -3.38
CA GLY A 85 31.30 5.55 -4.18
C GLY A 85 31.14 5.45 -5.70
N GLY A 86 29.96 5.05 -6.19
CA GLY A 86 29.58 5.05 -7.59
C GLY A 86 28.95 6.36 -8.05
N THR A 87 28.52 6.37 -9.30
CA THR A 87 27.77 7.48 -9.92
C THR A 87 26.37 7.04 -10.27
N ALA A 88 25.45 8.00 -10.29
CA ALA A 88 24.07 7.82 -10.68
C ALA A 88 23.97 7.37 -12.15
N GLN A 89 23.06 6.44 -12.42
CA GLN A 89 22.77 5.86 -13.73
C GLN A 89 21.26 5.89 -13.99
N SER A 90 20.84 5.78 -15.23
CA SER A 90 19.44 5.57 -15.57
C SER A 90 18.89 4.35 -14.87
N GLY A 91 17.67 4.46 -14.28
CA GLY A 91 17.03 3.43 -13.47
C GLY A 91 17.43 3.43 -11.99
N ASP A 92 18.43 4.22 -11.57
CA ASP A 92 18.73 4.38 -10.15
C ASP A 92 17.67 5.23 -9.45
N GLN A 93 17.30 4.84 -8.23
CA GLN A 93 16.55 5.68 -7.31
C GLN A 93 17.51 6.66 -6.67
N VAL A 94 17.21 7.96 -6.77
CA VAL A 94 18.06 9.00 -6.16
C VAL A 94 17.23 9.89 -5.27
N ARG A 95 17.81 10.27 -4.15
CA ARG A 95 17.29 11.37 -3.35
C ARG A 95 18.08 12.60 -3.67
N VAL A 96 17.40 13.68 -4.02
CA VAL A 96 18.00 14.95 -4.40
C VAL A 96 17.40 16.09 -3.59
N SER A 97 18.18 17.14 -3.43
CA SER A 97 17.65 18.48 -3.15
C SER A 97 17.92 19.37 -4.35
N PHE A 98 17.00 20.25 -4.66
CA PHE A 98 17.19 21.20 -5.75
C PHE A 98 16.57 22.56 -5.47
N THR A 99 17.13 23.58 -6.11
CA THR A 99 16.60 24.94 -6.13
C THR A 99 16.63 25.46 -7.55
N GLY A 100 15.46 25.72 -8.11
CA GLY A 100 15.26 26.27 -9.45
C GLY A 100 14.96 27.75 -9.42
N THR A 101 15.52 28.47 -10.37
CA THR A 101 15.26 29.90 -10.59
C THR A 101 15.02 30.19 -12.06
N ILE A 102 14.11 31.14 -12.33
CA ILE A 102 13.89 31.74 -13.66
C ILE A 102 14.25 33.20 -13.56
N ASP A 103 15.17 33.69 -14.40
CA ASP A 103 15.73 35.07 -14.35
C ASP A 103 16.22 35.44 -12.95
N GLY A 104 16.79 34.47 -12.21
CA GLY A 104 17.32 34.65 -10.85
C GLY A 104 16.28 34.76 -9.75
N LYS A 105 15.00 34.45 -10.03
CA LYS A 105 13.90 34.43 -9.08
C LYS A 105 13.38 33.02 -8.87
N SER A 106 13.11 32.65 -7.62
CA SER A 106 12.43 31.40 -7.30
C SER A 106 11.00 31.42 -7.79
N PHE A 107 10.45 30.24 -8.11
CA PHE A 107 9.06 30.02 -8.53
C PHE A 107 8.47 28.85 -7.76
N GLU A 108 7.15 28.75 -7.76
CA GLU A 108 6.41 27.69 -7.05
C GLU A 108 6.74 26.33 -7.66
N GLY A 109 7.03 25.32 -6.81
CA GLY A 109 7.46 23.99 -7.25
C GLY A 109 8.90 23.91 -7.76
N GLY A 110 9.65 25.05 -7.76
CA GLY A 110 11.05 25.08 -8.21
C GLY A 110 12.07 24.57 -7.21
N SER A 111 11.68 24.25 -5.96
CA SER A 111 12.67 23.88 -4.91
C SER A 111 12.12 22.81 -4.00
N GLU A 112 12.92 21.78 -3.74
CA GLU A 112 12.65 20.69 -2.81
C GLU A 112 13.92 20.29 -2.08
N GLU A 113 13.79 19.90 -0.79
CA GLU A 113 14.94 19.51 0.04
C GLU A 113 15.20 18.00 0.03
N ASP A 114 14.15 17.19 -0.01
CA ASP A 114 14.21 15.72 0.04
C ASP A 114 13.28 15.13 -1.01
N TYR A 115 13.69 15.14 -2.28
CA TYR A 115 12.90 14.64 -3.39
C TYR A 115 13.45 13.29 -3.87
N ASP A 116 12.62 12.26 -3.81
CA ASP A 116 12.95 10.93 -4.32
C ASP A 116 12.44 10.79 -5.76
N LEU A 117 13.32 10.35 -6.66
CA LEU A 117 12.97 10.07 -8.06
C LEU A 117 13.72 8.85 -8.59
N VAL A 118 13.22 8.26 -9.66
CA VAL A 118 13.90 7.25 -10.47
C VAL A 118 14.41 7.95 -11.75
N ILE A 119 15.70 7.87 -11.99
CA ILE A 119 16.33 8.53 -13.15
C ILE A 119 15.83 7.90 -14.45
N GLY A 120 15.17 8.68 -15.28
CA GLY A 120 14.61 8.29 -16.57
C GLY A 120 13.08 8.26 -16.61
N GLU A 121 12.40 8.51 -15.49
CA GLU A 121 10.94 8.61 -15.43
C GLU A 121 10.40 10.01 -15.71
N GLY A 122 11.27 11.02 -15.81
CA GLY A 122 10.90 12.38 -16.18
C GLY A 122 10.08 13.12 -15.11
N ALA A 123 10.44 12.95 -13.85
CA ALA A 123 9.64 13.42 -12.72
C ALA A 123 9.67 14.95 -12.51
N VAL A 124 10.66 15.68 -13.03
CA VAL A 124 10.81 17.13 -12.76
C VAL A 124 10.63 17.96 -14.04
N ALA A 125 11.64 18.00 -14.89
CA ALA A 125 11.63 18.74 -16.16
C ALA A 125 12.54 18.04 -17.17
N ASP A 126 12.28 18.27 -18.46
CA ASP A 126 13.11 17.71 -19.53
C ASP A 126 14.59 18.05 -19.34
N GLY A 127 15.45 17.04 -19.39
CA GLY A 127 16.88 17.17 -19.19
C GLY A 127 17.35 17.16 -17.72
N PHE A 128 16.42 17.12 -16.74
CA PHE A 128 16.79 17.03 -15.32
C PHE A 128 17.43 15.68 -15.00
N ASP A 129 16.81 14.60 -15.45
CA ASP A 129 17.30 13.24 -15.22
C ASP A 129 18.66 13.01 -15.88
N GLU A 130 18.82 13.43 -17.15
CA GLU A 130 20.10 13.34 -17.86
C GLU A 130 21.19 14.17 -17.19
N GLY A 131 20.80 15.30 -16.59
CA GLY A 131 21.68 16.15 -15.83
C GLY A 131 22.27 15.49 -14.58
N ILE A 132 21.51 14.60 -13.95
CA ILE A 132 21.89 13.86 -12.73
C ILE A 132 22.78 12.65 -13.07
N VAL A 133 22.60 12.02 -14.23
CA VAL A 133 23.43 10.89 -14.66
C VAL A 133 24.91 11.24 -14.57
N GLY A 134 25.68 10.35 -13.94
CA GLY A 134 27.11 10.52 -13.71
C GLY A 134 27.49 11.27 -12.43
N MET A 135 26.54 11.90 -11.72
CA MET A 135 26.78 12.55 -10.44
C MET A 135 27.01 11.50 -9.32
N LYS A 136 27.76 11.90 -8.32
CA LYS A 136 27.99 11.12 -7.09
C LYS A 136 27.08 11.60 -5.96
N ALA A 137 26.84 10.73 -5.00
CA ALA A 137 26.24 11.15 -3.74
C ALA A 137 27.11 12.25 -3.08
N GLY A 138 26.47 13.33 -2.61
CA GLY A 138 27.09 14.55 -2.08
C GLY A 138 27.52 15.55 -3.15
N GLU A 139 27.40 15.27 -4.44
CA GLU A 139 27.77 16.20 -5.52
C GLU A 139 26.64 17.19 -5.80
N THR A 140 27.04 18.45 -6.02
CA THR A 140 26.13 19.53 -6.45
C THR A 140 26.48 19.96 -7.85
N LYS A 141 25.50 20.14 -8.71
CA LYS A 141 25.66 20.57 -10.11
C LYS A 141 24.57 21.57 -10.49
N GLU A 142 24.94 22.51 -11.36
CA GLU A 142 24.04 23.45 -12.00
C GLU A 142 23.52 22.84 -13.31
N LEU A 143 22.18 22.79 -13.46
CA LEU A 143 21.49 22.33 -14.66
C LEU A 143 20.73 23.50 -15.27
N ASN A 144 20.92 23.70 -16.57
CA ASN A 144 20.18 24.71 -17.34
C ASN A 144 19.12 23.97 -18.17
N LEU A 145 17.86 24.12 -17.82
CA LEU A 145 16.74 23.41 -18.41
C LEU A 145 15.76 24.40 -19.04
N THR A 146 14.97 23.94 -20.00
CA THR A 146 13.93 24.77 -20.60
C THR A 146 12.62 24.00 -20.55
N PHE A 147 11.60 24.59 -19.96
CA PHE A 147 10.26 24.01 -19.95
C PHE A 147 9.69 23.92 -21.39
N PRO A 148 9.02 22.82 -21.73
CA PRO A 148 8.33 22.70 -23.03
C PRO A 148 7.32 23.84 -23.26
N GLU A 149 7.06 24.19 -24.51
CA GLU A 149 6.08 25.23 -24.84
C GLU A 149 4.64 24.85 -24.47
N ASP A 150 4.36 23.55 -24.38
CA ASP A 150 3.09 22.95 -23.98
C ASP A 150 3.06 22.49 -22.51
N TYR A 151 3.99 23.01 -21.69
CA TYR A 151 4.01 22.67 -20.26
C TYR A 151 2.68 23.05 -19.60
N TYR A 152 2.20 22.20 -18.70
CA TYR A 152 0.88 22.34 -18.06
C TYR A 152 0.70 23.68 -17.33
N ASP A 153 1.79 24.24 -16.76
CA ASP A 153 1.79 25.59 -16.19
C ASP A 153 2.22 26.62 -17.24
N SER A 154 1.26 27.40 -17.70
CA SER A 154 1.49 28.45 -18.71
C SER A 154 2.44 29.56 -18.27
N GLU A 155 2.66 29.72 -16.96
CA GLU A 155 3.62 30.69 -16.44
C GLU A 155 5.08 30.21 -16.59
N LEU A 156 5.27 28.90 -16.70
CA LEU A 156 6.58 28.25 -16.86
C LEU A 156 6.85 27.85 -18.32
N ALA A 157 5.81 27.64 -19.13
CA ALA A 157 5.92 27.19 -20.51
C ALA A 157 6.92 28.02 -21.34
N GLY A 158 7.87 27.35 -22.01
CA GLY A 158 8.91 27.92 -22.84
C GLY A 158 10.00 28.69 -22.08
N LYS A 159 9.94 28.77 -20.74
CA LYS A 159 10.96 29.50 -19.97
C LYS A 159 12.16 28.62 -19.66
N SER A 160 13.35 29.26 -19.66
CA SER A 160 14.58 28.63 -19.20
C SER A 160 14.73 28.80 -17.68
N ALA A 161 15.03 27.71 -16.99
CA ALA A 161 15.28 27.68 -15.56
C ALA A 161 16.70 27.18 -15.27
N VAL A 162 17.29 27.70 -14.22
CA VAL A 162 18.57 27.25 -13.67
C VAL A 162 18.30 26.50 -12.37
N TYR A 163 18.62 25.22 -12.34
CA TYR A 163 18.50 24.37 -11.16
C TYR A 163 19.86 24.10 -10.55
N GLN A 164 20.00 24.35 -9.26
CA GLN A 164 21.11 23.83 -8.48
C GLN A 164 20.66 22.52 -7.82
N VAL A 165 21.21 21.39 -8.25
CA VAL A 165 20.81 20.05 -7.82
C VAL A 165 21.93 19.42 -7.02
N THR A 166 21.59 18.86 -5.85
CA THR A 166 22.50 18.06 -5.03
C THR A 166 21.95 16.64 -4.92
N VAL A 167 22.73 15.64 -5.35
CA VAL A 167 22.41 14.24 -5.14
C VAL A 167 22.77 13.86 -3.70
N GLN A 168 21.80 13.51 -2.87
CA GLN A 168 22.01 13.13 -1.48
C GLN A 168 22.39 11.65 -1.34
N SER A 169 21.65 10.78 -2.02
CA SER A 169 21.88 9.34 -2.03
C SER A 169 21.50 8.72 -3.36
N ILE A 170 22.10 7.58 -3.64
CA ILE A 170 21.84 6.78 -4.84
C ILE A 170 21.57 5.37 -4.39
N ARG A 171 20.46 4.79 -4.83
CA ARG A 171 20.11 3.39 -4.63
C ARG A 171 19.91 2.74 -5.99
N ARG A 172 20.47 1.55 -6.17
CA ARG A 172 20.38 0.80 -7.42
C ARG A 172 19.54 -0.44 -7.25
N THR A 173 18.57 -0.57 -8.14
CA THR A 173 17.76 -1.77 -8.26
C THR A 173 18.65 -2.93 -8.71
N PRO A 174 18.61 -4.10 -8.03
CA PRO A 174 19.39 -5.24 -8.41
C PRO A 174 18.92 -5.81 -9.76
N GLU A 175 19.84 -6.40 -10.51
CA GLU A 175 19.47 -7.15 -11.72
C GLU A 175 18.74 -8.45 -11.35
N LEU A 176 17.68 -8.76 -12.08
CA LEU A 176 16.95 -10.02 -11.93
C LEU A 176 17.76 -11.17 -12.55
N THR A 177 18.50 -11.88 -11.72
CA THR A 177 19.31 -13.05 -12.11
C THR A 177 18.92 -14.27 -11.28
N ASP A 178 19.28 -15.46 -11.75
CA ASP A 178 19.02 -16.70 -11.00
C ASP A 178 19.72 -16.68 -9.64
N GLU A 179 20.92 -16.08 -9.55
CA GLU A 179 21.68 -15.92 -8.31
C GLU A 179 20.93 -15.01 -7.32
N TRP A 180 20.43 -13.88 -7.83
CA TRP A 180 19.66 -12.94 -6.99
C TRP A 180 18.37 -13.59 -6.50
N VAL A 181 17.64 -14.26 -7.38
CA VAL A 181 16.39 -14.96 -7.05
C VAL A 181 16.64 -16.01 -5.97
N ALA A 182 17.65 -16.86 -6.15
CA ALA A 182 17.97 -17.91 -5.18
C ALA A 182 18.43 -17.37 -3.80
N ALA A 183 18.99 -16.16 -3.76
CA ALA A 183 19.45 -15.53 -2.53
C ALA A 183 18.32 -14.75 -1.79
N ASN A 184 17.31 -14.28 -2.50
CA ASN A 184 16.31 -13.33 -1.96
C ASN A 184 14.87 -13.85 -1.96
N THR A 185 14.60 -15.00 -2.57
CA THR A 185 13.26 -15.59 -2.68
C THR A 185 13.28 -17.09 -2.40
N ASP A 186 12.12 -17.71 -2.35
CA ASP A 186 11.98 -19.17 -2.23
C ASP A 186 12.20 -19.91 -3.57
N SER A 187 12.32 -19.18 -4.69
CA SER A 187 12.56 -19.71 -6.02
C SER A 187 14.06 -19.88 -6.28
N LYS A 188 14.43 -20.71 -7.25
CA LYS A 188 15.84 -20.96 -7.60
C LYS A 188 16.26 -20.30 -8.91
N THR A 189 15.30 -19.98 -9.76
CA THR A 189 15.55 -19.39 -11.08
C THR A 189 14.56 -18.26 -11.33
N VAL A 190 14.92 -17.36 -12.22
CA VAL A 190 14.04 -16.28 -12.69
C VAL A 190 12.72 -16.85 -13.23
N ALA A 191 12.77 -17.97 -13.96
CA ALA A 191 11.56 -18.61 -14.50
C ALA A 191 10.62 -19.13 -13.40
N GLU A 192 11.17 -19.74 -12.33
CA GLU A 192 10.39 -20.18 -11.18
C GLU A 192 9.78 -18.98 -10.42
N TYR A 193 10.56 -17.91 -10.26
CA TYR A 193 10.10 -16.70 -9.58
C TYR A 193 8.97 -16.02 -10.35
N ARG A 194 9.11 -15.87 -11.68
CA ARG A 194 8.04 -15.33 -12.53
C ARG A 194 6.75 -16.14 -12.42
N ALA A 195 6.87 -17.48 -12.46
CA ALA A 195 5.70 -18.35 -12.29
C ALA A 195 5.06 -18.22 -10.90
N ALA A 196 5.86 -18.02 -9.86
CA ALA A 196 5.34 -17.78 -8.51
C ALA A 196 4.61 -16.44 -8.40
N VAL A 197 5.19 -15.36 -8.95
CA VAL A 197 4.55 -14.03 -8.98
C VAL A 197 3.27 -14.05 -9.82
N GLN A 198 3.30 -14.70 -10.99
CA GLN A 198 2.10 -14.87 -11.82
C GLN A 198 0.99 -15.55 -11.04
N LYS A 199 1.31 -16.66 -10.39
CA LYS A 199 0.33 -17.40 -9.58
C LYS A 199 -0.23 -16.56 -8.43
N GLU A 200 0.60 -15.78 -7.75
CA GLU A 200 0.17 -14.90 -6.67
C GLU A 200 -0.79 -13.82 -7.16
N LEU A 201 -0.49 -13.21 -8.31
CA LEU A 201 -1.39 -12.25 -8.95
C LEU A 201 -2.72 -12.90 -9.39
N GLU A 202 -2.67 -14.09 -10.00
CA GLU A 202 -3.86 -14.87 -10.38
C GLU A 202 -4.71 -15.23 -9.16
N ASP A 203 -4.09 -15.67 -8.06
CA ASP A 203 -4.79 -15.98 -6.81
C ASP A 203 -5.47 -14.70 -6.26
N GLY A 204 -4.80 -13.54 -6.30
CA GLY A 204 -5.36 -12.26 -5.88
C GLY A 204 -6.54 -11.80 -6.74
N VAL A 205 -6.44 -11.92 -8.06
CA VAL A 205 -7.54 -11.60 -8.99
C VAL A 205 -8.75 -12.51 -8.75
N ASN A 206 -8.52 -13.81 -8.52
CA ASN A 206 -9.58 -14.77 -8.23
C ASN A 206 -10.27 -14.46 -6.89
N GLU A 207 -9.51 -14.13 -5.85
CA GLU A 207 -10.05 -13.73 -4.56
C GLU A 207 -10.88 -12.44 -4.66
N ALA A 208 -10.38 -11.44 -5.39
CA ALA A 208 -11.11 -10.20 -5.64
C ALA A 208 -12.43 -10.45 -6.39
N ALA A 209 -12.41 -11.31 -7.42
CA ALA A 209 -13.59 -11.68 -8.17
C ALA A 209 -14.61 -12.47 -7.32
N GLU A 210 -14.16 -13.35 -6.45
CA GLU A 210 -15.02 -14.07 -5.51
C GLU A 210 -15.67 -13.10 -4.50
N ASN A 211 -14.90 -12.17 -3.93
CA ASN A 211 -15.42 -11.14 -3.04
C ASN A 211 -16.46 -10.25 -3.74
N GLN A 212 -16.23 -9.90 -5.02
CA GLN A 212 -17.19 -9.15 -5.82
C GLN A 212 -18.47 -9.95 -6.04
N LEU A 213 -18.37 -11.26 -6.32
CA LEU A 213 -19.55 -12.13 -6.43
C LEU A 213 -20.40 -12.16 -5.15
N TYR A 214 -19.75 -12.24 -3.99
CA TYR A 214 -20.46 -12.16 -2.70
C TYR A 214 -21.15 -10.81 -2.52
N ALA A 215 -20.48 -9.73 -2.87
CA ALA A 215 -21.05 -8.38 -2.79
C ALA A 215 -22.25 -8.20 -3.73
N ASP A 216 -22.14 -8.69 -4.96
CA ASP A 216 -23.22 -8.63 -5.95
C ASP A 216 -24.42 -9.50 -5.54
N ALA A 217 -24.17 -10.71 -5.02
CA ALA A 217 -25.22 -11.57 -4.49
C ALA A 217 -25.95 -10.89 -3.33
N TRP A 218 -25.19 -10.34 -2.38
CA TRP A 218 -25.76 -9.62 -1.25
C TRP A 218 -26.59 -8.42 -1.69
N ASN A 219 -26.07 -7.63 -2.63
CA ASN A 219 -26.80 -6.47 -3.16
C ASN A 219 -28.10 -6.87 -3.85
N GLN A 220 -28.12 -7.93 -4.68
CA GLN A 220 -29.34 -8.40 -5.32
C GLN A 220 -30.39 -8.87 -4.30
N VAL A 221 -29.96 -9.63 -3.28
CA VAL A 221 -30.87 -10.05 -2.20
C VAL A 221 -31.38 -8.85 -1.44
N PHE A 222 -30.50 -7.92 -1.09
CA PHE A 222 -30.85 -6.74 -0.32
C PHE A 222 -31.81 -5.82 -1.07
N GLU A 223 -31.57 -5.56 -2.36
CA GLU A 223 -32.43 -4.72 -3.21
C GLU A 223 -33.82 -5.32 -3.43
N SER A 224 -33.91 -6.66 -3.47
CA SER A 224 -35.19 -7.37 -3.59
C SER A 224 -35.90 -7.59 -2.25
N SER A 225 -35.26 -7.27 -1.13
CA SER A 225 -35.82 -7.38 0.22
C SER A 225 -36.59 -6.11 0.60
N GLU A 226 -37.64 -6.29 1.40
CA GLU A 226 -38.45 -5.21 1.93
C GLU A 226 -38.21 -5.08 3.44
N ILE A 227 -37.75 -3.93 3.89
CA ILE A 227 -37.65 -3.59 5.30
C ILE A 227 -39.01 -3.10 5.75
N ILE A 228 -39.64 -3.83 6.65
CA ILE A 228 -40.98 -3.51 7.20
C ILE A 228 -40.84 -2.48 8.31
N GLU A 229 -39.92 -2.72 9.23
CA GLU A 229 -39.68 -1.90 10.41
C GLU A 229 -38.26 -2.15 10.93
N TYR A 230 -37.68 -1.18 11.65
CA TYR A 230 -36.42 -1.37 12.37
C TYR A 230 -36.69 -1.66 13.84
N PRO A 231 -36.03 -2.66 14.47
CA PRO A 231 -36.14 -2.86 15.92
C PRO A 231 -35.55 -1.63 16.64
N GLU A 232 -36.39 -0.90 17.38
CA GLU A 232 -35.96 0.33 18.07
C GLU A 232 -34.77 0.07 19.01
N GLU A 233 -34.76 -1.08 19.71
CA GLU A 233 -33.69 -1.47 20.63
C GLU A 233 -32.34 -1.71 19.95
N ASP A 234 -32.34 -2.04 18.67
CA ASP A 234 -31.13 -2.34 17.91
C ASP A 234 -30.55 -1.11 17.16
N ILE A 235 -31.37 -0.07 16.95
CA ILE A 235 -30.95 1.15 16.25
C ILE A 235 -29.82 1.84 16.98
N ASP A 236 -29.97 2.07 18.27
CA ASP A 236 -28.94 2.76 19.07
C ASP A 236 -27.65 1.96 19.13
N THR A 237 -27.75 0.63 19.29
CA THR A 237 -26.60 -0.28 19.27
C THR A 237 -25.86 -0.24 17.94
N ALA A 238 -26.60 -0.24 16.82
CA ALA A 238 -26.02 -0.15 15.49
C ALA A 238 -25.33 1.21 15.26
N ILE A 239 -25.92 2.30 15.75
CA ILE A 239 -25.33 3.65 15.67
C ILE A 239 -24.03 3.71 16.49
N GLU A 240 -24.02 3.17 17.69
CA GLU A 240 -22.82 3.13 18.54
C GLU A 240 -21.70 2.29 17.91
N ALA A 241 -21.99 1.10 17.44
CA ALA A 241 -21.02 0.24 16.75
C ALA A 241 -20.45 0.92 15.49
N TYR A 242 -21.30 1.62 14.73
CA TYR A 242 -20.86 2.36 13.55
C TYR A 242 -19.95 3.54 13.90
N LYS A 243 -20.25 4.26 14.99
CA LYS A 243 -19.39 5.32 15.51
C LYS A 243 -18.06 4.78 16.01
N GLU A 244 -18.06 3.66 16.70
CA GLU A 244 -16.82 3.01 17.17
C GLU A 244 -15.93 2.59 16.01
N LEU A 245 -16.51 1.96 14.97
CA LEU A 245 -15.77 1.53 13.79
C LEU A 245 -15.15 2.67 12.98
N ASN A 246 -15.82 3.82 12.91
CA ASN A 246 -15.41 4.93 12.04
C ASN A 246 -14.96 6.18 12.81
N GLY A 247 -14.96 6.13 14.15
CA GLY A 247 -14.72 7.30 15.01
C GLY A 247 -13.38 7.96 14.76
N GLU A 248 -12.31 7.19 14.67
CA GLU A 248 -10.96 7.72 14.40
C GLU A 248 -10.88 8.45 13.06
N TYR A 249 -11.49 7.89 12.01
CA TYR A 249 -11.51 8.52 10.70
C TYR A 249 -12.31 9.82 10.68
N ILE A 250 -13.49 9.82 11.34
CA ILE A 250 -14.37 11.00 11.45
C ILE A 250 -13.67 12.13 12.20
N GLU A 251 -12.96 11.80 13.28
CA GLU A 251 -12.19 12.74 14.09
C GLU A 251 -11.00 13.31 13.31
N GLN A 252 -10.21 12.47 12.64
CA GLN A 252 -9.08 12.88 11.79
C GLN A 252 -9.51 13.78 10.63
N ALA A 253 -10.66 13.48 10.02
CA ALA A 253 -11.21 14.25 8.92
C ALA A 253 -11.93 15.54 9.39
N GLN A 254 -12.04 15.78 10.69
CA GLN A 254 -12.75 16.93 11.30
C GLN A 254 -14.19 17.10 10.79
N MET A 255 -14.87 15.99 10.47
CA MET A 255 -16.25 16.00 9.97
C MET A 255 -17.21 15.47 11.03
N ASP A 256 -18.49 15.81 10.92
CA ASP A 256 -19.52 15.20 11.74
C ASP A 256 -20.05 13.89 11.11
N MET A 257 -20.76 13.11 11.92
CA MET A 257 -21.33 11.83 11.48
C MET A 257 -22.27 12.00 10.27
N SER A 258 -23.01 13.11 10.18
CA SER A 258 -23.97 13.32 9.10
C SER A 258 -23.26 13.64 7.77
N GLU A 259 -22.11 14.30 7.84
CA GLU A 259 -21.23 14.56 6.69
C GLU A 259 -20.58 13.27 6.22
N PHE A 260 -20.07 12.47 7.15
CA PHE A 260 -19.49 11.17 6.85
C PHE A 260 -20.50 10.23 6.16
N LEU A 261 -21.73 10.13 6.66
CA LEU A 261 -22.79 9.32 6.05
C LEU A 261 -23.18 9.80 4.65
N LYS A 262 -23.09 11.11 4.35
CA LYS A 262 -23.32 11.64 3.00
C LYS A 262 -22.24 11.22 2.02
N ILE A 263 -20.97 11.28 2.43
CA ILE A 263 -19.81 10.94 1.61
C ILE A 263 -19.78 9.44 1.32
N THR A 264 -20.04 8.61 2.31
CA THR A 264 -20.03 7.13 2.17
C THR A 264 -21.25 6.57 1.43
N GLY A 265 -22.19 7.43 1.02
CA GLY A 265 -23.41 7.02 0.29
C GLY A 265 -24.46 6.34 1.16
N ASN A 266 -24.21 6.16 2.46
CA ASN A 266 -25.13 5.51 3.39
C ASN A 266 -26.31 6.42 3.80
N TYR A 267 -26.32 7.69 3.36
CA TYR A 267 -27.38 8.64 3.66
C TYR A 267 -28.68 8.42 2.86
N ARG A 268 -28.68 7.58 1.82
CA ARG A 268 -29.88 7.36 0.97
C ARG A 268 -30.86 6.35 1.51
N ARG A 269 -30.56 5.67 2.59
CA ARG A 269 -31.49 4.73 3.23
C ARG A 269 -31.95 5.34 4.52
N ARG A 270 -33.15 5.92 4.45
CA ARG A 270 -33.85 6.58 5.54
C ARG A 270 -33.72 5.82 6.87
N ILE A 271 -33.16 6.49 7.85
CA ILE A 271 -33.56 6.32 9.21
C ILE A 271 -34.93 7.00 9.36
#